data_1c4aa6ae0f6a89c94cee349eb16eb1a5
#
_entry.id   1c4aa6ae0f6a89c94cee349eb16eb1a5
#
_cell.length_a   1.000
_cell.length_b   1.000
_cell.length_c   1.000
_cell.angle_alpha   90.00
_cell.angle_beta   90.00
_cell.angle_gamma   90.00
#
_symmetry.space_group_name_H-M   'P 1'
#
loop_
_entity.id
_entity.type
_entity.pdbx_description
1 polymer ?
#
loop_
_entity_poly.entity_id
_entity_poly.type
_entity_poly.pdbx_seq_one_letter_code
_entity_poly.pdbx_strand_id
1 'polypeptide(L)'
;NQGLQQHGGDLAIGAYGIVNRIVFIFIMIVMGLNQGMQPIAGYNFGAKNYQRLISVLKLTLFFATCITTLGFIIGEFFPRYIVKVFTTDEELIEKAVKGMRLICIFLPLVGMQMVTSNYFQSIGKASKAIFLSLTRQLIFLLPFLLILPNFLGVSGVWLSMPFSDLAACMIAGTLLYKEMKKYRSYGNGQ
;
A
#
# COMPACT_ATOMS: atom_id res chain seq x y z
N ASN A 1 -14.67 -10.95 2.53
CA ASN A 1 -16.07 -11.00 2.03
C ASN A 1 -17.10 -11.36 3.11
N GLN A 2 -16.78 -12.26 4.07
CA GLN A 2 -17.75 -12.63 5.13
C GLN A 2 -18.20 -11.44 6.00
N GLY A 3 -17.28 -10.56 6.40
CA GLY A 3 -17.62 -9.36 7.16
C GLY A 3 -18.49 -8.35 6.38
N LEU A 4 -18.28 -8.22 5.07
CA LEU A 4 -19.10 -7.37 4.21
C LEU A 4 -20.49 -7.97 3.99
N GLN A 5 -20.58 -9.30 3.86
CA GLN A 5 -21.84 -10.01 3.68
C GLN A 5 -22.73 -9.93 4.93
N GLN A 6 -22.13 -10.08 6.13
CA GLN A 6 -22.88 -10.03 7.39
C GLN A 6 -23.42 -8.63 7.74
N HIS A 7 -22.71 -7.56 7.34
CA HIS A 7 -23.03 -6.19 7.75
C HIS A 7 -23.57 -5.32 6.61
N GLY A 8 -23.41 -5.70 5.33
CA GLY A 8 -23.76 -4.84 4.19
C GLY A 8 -24.40 -5.52 2.98
N GLY A 9 -24.56 -6.85 3.00
CA GLY A 9 -25.17 -7.63 1.91
C GLY A 9 -24.38 -7.62 0.60
N ASP A 10 -25.00 -8.08 -0.46
CA ASP A 10 -24.39 -8.27 -1.78
C ASP A 10 -23.94 -6.95 -2.43
N LEU A 11 -24.64 -5.84 -2.18
CA LEU A 11 -24.29 -4.52 -2.68
C LEU A 11 -22.96 -4.00 -2.09
N ALA A 12 -22.66 -4.31 -0.82
CA ALA A 12 -21.38 -3.92 -0.21
C ALA A 12 -20.22 -4.73 -0.80
N ILE A 13 -20.44 -5.99 -1.13
CA ILE A 13 -19.43 -6.83 -1.80
C ILE A 13 -19.18 -6.33 -3.22
N GLY A 14 -20.22 -5.97 -3.96
CA GLY A 14 -20.11 -5.39 -5.30
C GLY A 14 -19.34 -4.08 -5.29
N ALA A 15 -19.67 -3.17 -4.36
CA ALA A 15 -18.97 -1.90 -4.17
C ALA A 15 -17.47 -2.11 -3.85
N TYR A 16 -17.17 -3.02 -2.94
CA TYR A 16 -15.80 -3.38 -2.61
C TYR A 16 -15.03 -3.93 -3.82
N GLY A 17 -15.67 -4.79 -4.63
CA GLY A 17 -15.08 -5.33 -5.85
C GLY A 17 -14.69 -4.25 -6.85
N ILE A 18 -15.52 -3.23 -7.06
CA ILE A 18 -15.24 -2.10 -7.95
C ILE A 18 -14.06 -1.28 -7.42
N VAL A 19 -14.12 -0.89 -6.15
CA VAL A 19 -13.06 -0.08 -5.53
C VAL A 19 -11.72 -0.81 -5.57
N ASN A 20 -11.71 -2.11 -5.27
CA ASN A 20 -10.50 -2.91 -5.28
C ASN A 20 -9.85 -3.00 -6.67
N ARG A 21 -10.65 -3.10 -7.74
CA ARG A 21 -10.15 -3.08 -9.13
C ARG A 21 -9.47 -1.76 -9.46
N ILE A 22 -10.05 -0.64 -9.05
CA ILE A 22 -9.50 0.70 -9.29
C ILE A 22 -8.16 0.88 -8.55
N VAL A 23 -8.14 0.56 -7.26
CA VAL A 23 -6.92 0.63 -6.43
C VAL A 23 -5.82 -0.29 -6.97
N PHE A 24 -6.20 -1.48 -7.45
CA PHE A 24 -5.26 -2.47 -7.99
C PHE A 24 -4.50 -1.96 -9.21
N ILE A 25 -5.09 -1.09 -10.04
CA ILE A 25 -4.40 -0.47 -11.19
C ILE A 25 -3.19 0.34 -10.71
N PHE A 26 -3.34 1.17 -9.69
CA PHE A 26 -2.23 1.95 -9.12
C PHE A 26 -1.17 1.05 -8.46
N ILE A 27 -1.61 0.01 -7.77
CA ILE A 27 -0.72 -1.00 -7.17
C ILE A 27 0.10 -1.70 -8.26
N MET A 28 -0.48 -2.08 -9.38
CA MET A 28 0.24 -2.72 -10.50
C MET A 28 1.35 -1.83 -11.06
N ILE A 29 1.11 -0.53 -11.18
CA ILE A 29 2.15 0.41 -11.65
C ILE A 29 3.31 0.46 -10.65
N VAL A 30 3.02 0.52 -9.35
CA VAL A 30 4.04 0.47 -8.29
C VAL A 30 4.79 -0.87 -8.29
N MET A 31 4.10 -1.99 -8.56
CA MET A 31 4.74 -3.30 -8.74
C MET A 31 5.73 -3.31 -9.91
N GLY A 32 5.37 -2.70 -11.04
CA GLY A 32 6.27 -2.54 -12.18
C GLY A 32 7.52 -1.73 -11.82
N LEU A 33 7.38 -0.62 -11.10
CA LEU A 33 8.51 0.16 -10.58
C LEU A 33 9.41 -0.69 -9.66
N ASN A 34 8.82 -1.49 -8.79
CA ASN A 34 9.57 -2.37 -7.90
C ASN A 34 10.35 -3.44 -8.65
N GLN A 35 9.78 -4.02 -9.71
CA GLN A 35 10.47 -4.99 -10.55
C GLN A 35 11.70 -4.38 -11.24
N GLY A 36 11.61 -3.12 -11.66
CA GLY A 36 12.77 -2.39 -12.20
C GLY A 36 13.82 -2.05 -11.14
N MET A 37 13.39 -1.72 -9.92
CA MET A 37 14.29 -1.41 -8.80
C MET A 37 15.09 -2.63 -8.33
N GLN A 38 14.48 -3.82 -8.28
CA GLN A 38 15.07 -5.01 -7.68
C GLN A 38 16.45 -5.38 -8.23
N PRO A 39 16.66 -5.55 -9.54
CA PRO A 39 17.97 -5.93 -10.07
C PRO A 39 19.03 -4.83 -9.85
N ILE A 40 18.63 -3.57 -9.96
CA ILE A 40 19.55 -2.43 -9.77
C ILE A 40 19.97 -2.34 -8.30
N ALA A 41 19.04 -2.48 -7.37
CA ALA A 41 19.33 -2.43 -5.94
C ALA A 41 20.18 -3.64 -5.52
N GLY A 42 19.85 -4.84 -5.98
CA GLY A 42 20.62 -6.06 -5.68
C GLY A 42 22.07 -5.98 -6.19
N TYR A 43 22.25 -5.56 -7.44
CA TYR A 43 23.59 -5.37 -8.03
C TYR A 43 24.44 -4.36 -7.26
N ASN A 44 23.90 -3.16 -6.99
CA ASN A 44 24.62 -2.11 -6.30
C ASN A 44 24.92 -2.47 -4.83
N PHE A 45 24.04 -3.24 -4.19
CA PHE A 45 24.28 -3.78 -2.86
C PHE A 45 25.45 -4.79 -2.86
N GLY A 46 25.47 -5.73 -3.80
CA GLY A 46 26.56 -6.70 -3.97
C GLY A 46 27.92 -6.02 -4.31
N ALA A 47 27.89 -4.99 -5.13
CA ALA A 47 29.04 -4.17 -5.48
C ALA A 47 29.49 -3.19 -4.37
N LYS A 48 28.80 -3.16 -3.21
CA LYS A 48 29.04 -2.22 -2.09
C LYS A 48 28.88 -0.74 -2.48
N ASN A 49 28.22 -0.44 -3.60
CA ASN A 49 27.96 0.93 -4.05
C ASN A 49 26.72 1.49 -3.35
N TYR A 50 26.87 1.83 -2.07
CA TYR A 50 25.75 2.25 -1.22
C TYR A 50 25.15 3.59 -1.62
N GLN A 51 25.94 4.49 -2.23
CA GLN A 51 25.43 5.77 -2.71
C GLN A 51 24.39 5.56 -3.82
N ARG A 52 24.73 4.71 -4.80
CA ARG A 52 23.84 4.40 -5.92
C ARG A 52 22.63 3.57 -5.47
N LEU A 53 22.82 2.67 -4.53
CA LEU A 53 21.74 1.91 -3.88
C LEU A 53 20.69 2.84 -3.24
N ILE A 54 21.15 3.83 -2.45
CA ILE A 54 20.27 4.81 -1.79
C ILE A 54 19.57 5.70 -2.82
N SER A 55 20.27 6.09 -3.89
CA SER A 55 19.70 6.93 -4.96
C SER A 55 18.57 6.22 -5.68
N VAL A 56 18.74 4.96 -6.06
CA VAL A 56 17.70 4.15 -6.70
C VAL A 56 16.50 3.97 -5.78
N LEU A 57 16.74 3.66 -4.52
CA LEU A 57 15.65 3.54 -3.53
C LEU A 57 14.85 4.85 -3.39
N LYS A 58 15.53 5.99 -3.25
CA LYS A 58 14.85 7.30 -3.15
C LYS A 58 14.03 7.62 -4.39
N LEU A 59 14.59 7.35 -5.58
CA LEU A 59 13.91 7.58 -6.84
C LEU A 59 12.63 6.72 -6.94
N THR A 60 12.73 5.44 -6.61
CA THR A 60 11.59 4.52 -6.62
C THR A 60 10.53 4.94 -5.59
N LEU A 61 10.94 5.34 -4.37
CA LEU A 61 10.03 5.86 -3.36
C LEU A 61 9.30 7.11 -3.85
N PHE A 62 10.02 8.04 -4.48
CA PHE A 62 9.42 9.26 -5.02
C PHE A 62 8.36 8.95 -6.08
N PHE A 63 8.69 8.16 -7.10
CA PHE A 63 7.73 7.82 -8.15
C PHE A 63 6.54 6.99 -7.62
N ALA A 64 6.80 6.02 -6.75
CA ALA A 64 5.73 5.24 -6.15
C ALA A 64 4.77 6.12 -5.33
N THR A 65 5.32 7.07 -4.55
CA THR A 65 4.49 8.02 -3.78
C THR A 65 3.73 8.96 -4.71
N CYS A 66 4.32 9.46 -5.80
CA CYS A 66 3.62 10.27 -6.79
C CYS A 66 2.45 9.51 -7.42
N ILE A 67 2.64 8.26 -7.83
CA ILE A 67 1.60 7.44 -8.46
C ILE A 67 0.47 7.14 -7.48
N THR A 68 0.81 6.75 -6.25
CA THR A 68 -0.21 6.44 -5.24
C THR A 68 -0.91 7.71 -4.74
N THR A 69 -0.23 8.86 -4.71
CA THR A 69 -0.85 10.16 -4.42
C THR A 69 -1.79 10.60 -5.56
N LEU A 70 -1.43 10.34 -6.81
CA LEU A 70 -2.34 10.55 -7.94
C LEU A 70 -3.58 9.68 -7.79
N GLY A 71 -3.43 8.41 -7.42
CA GLY A 71 -4.54 7.52 -7.11
C GLY A 71 -5.42 8.03 -5.96
N PHE A 72 -4.82 8.58 -4.91
CA PHE A 72 -5.54 9.25 -3.83
C PHE A 72 -6.35 10.45 -4.33
N ILE A 73 -5.73 11.36 -5.09
CA ILE A 73 -6.41 12.56 -5.63
C ILE A 73 -7.60 12.15 -6.50
N ILE A 74 -7.40 11.19 -7.40
CA ILE A 74 -8.44 10.68 -8.27
C ILE A 74 -9.57 10.03 -7.47
N GLY A 75 -9.22 9.20 -6.48
CA GLY A 75 -10.18 8.49 -5.62
C GLY A 75 -10.96 9.38 -4.67
N GLU A 76 -10.40 10.51 -4.25
CA GLU A 76 -11.05 11.44 -3.32
C GLU A 76 -11.91 12.48 -4.04
N PHE A 77 -11.38 13.07 -5.14
CA PHE A 77 -12.05 14.19 -5.82
C PHE A 77 -12.97 13.73 -6.96
N PHE A 78 -12.69 12.60 -7.60
CA PHE A 78 -13.44 12.12 -8.76
C PHE A 78 -14.02 10.71 -8.61
N PRO A 79 -14.40 10.24 -7.40
CA PRO A 79 -14.78 8.84 -7.19
C PRO A 79 -16.03 8.45 -7.99
N ARG A 80 -17.03 9.33 -8.04
CA ARG A 80 -18.29 9.06 -8.74
C ARG A 80 -18.11 8.85 -10.24
N TYR A 81 -17.26 9.66 -10.88
CA TYR A 81 -16.99 9.52 -12.32
C TYR A 81 -16.33 8.19 -12.65
N ILE A 82 -15.37 7.76 -11.81
CA ILE A 82 -14.65 6.52 -12.04
C ILE A 82 -15.54 5.31 -11.77
N VAL A 83 -16.31 5.33 -10.69
CA VAL A 83 -17.23 4.23 -10.36
C VAL A 83 -18.32 4.07 -11.43
N LYS A 84 -18.79 5.17 -12.03
CA LYS A 84 -19.76 5.14 -13.15
C LYS A 84 -19.27 4.40 -14.40
N VAL A 85 -17.96 4.28 -14.59
CA VAL A 85 -17.41 3.46 -15.69
C VAL A 85 -17.67 1.96 -15.48
N PHE A 86 -17.87 1.53 -14.24
CA PHE A 86 -18.02 0.11 -13.87
C PHE A 86 -19.49 -0.30 -13.65
N THR A 87 -20.37 0.63 -13.31
CA THR A 87 -21.78 0.35 -13.03
C THR A 87 -22.66 1.57 -13.26
N THR A 88 -23.92 1.30 -13.60
CA THR A 88 -24.98 2.31 -13.75
C THR A 88 -25.96 2.33 -12.57
N ASP A 89 -25.84 1.39 -11.64
CA ASP A 89 -26.67 1.30 -10.44
C ASP A 89 -26.29 2.37 -9.44
N GLU A 90 -27.18 3.34 -9.21
CA GLU A 90 -26.93 4.49 -8.33
C GLU A 90 -26.70 4.08 -6.86
N GLU A 91 -27.38 3.04 -6.36
CA GLU A 91 -27.19 2.56 -4.98
C GLU A 91 -25.78 1.97 -4.80
N LEU A 92 -25.34 1.19 -5.79
CA LEU A 92 -23.99 0.61 -5.82
C LEU A 92 -22.94 1.69 -5.97
N ILE A 93 -23.19 2.72 -6.79
CA ILE A 93 -22.29 3.88 -6.95
C ILE A 93 -22.10 4.61 -5.62
N GLU A 94 -23.17 4.92 -4.88
CA GLU A 94 -23.06 5.62 -3.60
C GLU A 94 -22.24 4.85 -2.56
N LYS A 95 -22.46 3.54 -2.45
CA LYS A 95 -21.67 2.67 -1.56
C LYS A 95 -20.22 2.59 -1.99
N ALA A 96 -19.95 2.44 -3.29
CA ALA A 96 -18.59 2.40 -3.82
C ALA A 96 -17.85 3.72 -3.64
N VAL A 97 -18.49 4.86 -3.83
CA VAL A 97 -17.92 6.20 -3.60
C VAL A 97 -17.51 6.39 -2.15
N LYS A 98 -18.36 6.00 -1.20
CA LYS A 98 -18.03 6.07 0.23
C LYS A 98 -16.83 5.17 0.58
N GLY A 99 -16.85 3.93 0.10
CA GLY A 99 -15.76 2.99 0.32
C GLY A 99 -14.45 3.43 -0.34
N MET A 100 -14.51 4.00 -1.54
CA MET A 100 -13.34 4.48 -2.28
C MET A 100 -12.62 5.60 -1.52
N ARG A 101 -13.36 6.59 -1.00
CA ARG A 101 -12.79 7.66 -0.19
C ARG A 101 -12.08 7.10 1.04
N LEU A 102 -12.71 6.17 1.77
CA LEU A 102 -12.12 5.57 2.96
C LEU A 102 -10.82 4.81 2.68
N ILE A 103 -10.76 4.05 1.57
CA ILE A 103 -9.56 3.27 1.21
C ILE A 103 -8.46 4.17 0.64
N CYS A 104 -8.81 5.17 -0.19
CA CYS A 104 -7.81 5.99 -0.88
C CYS A 104 -7.05 6.94 0.05
N ILE A 105 -7.57 7.30 1.23
CA ILE A 105 -6.93 8.23 2.19
C ILE A 105 -5.46 7.87 2.45
N PHE A 106 -5.17 6.60 2.67
CA PHE A 106 -3.81 6.14 3.00
C PHE A 106 -3.09 5.46 1.82
N LEU A 107 -3.66 5.55 0.61
CA LEU A 107 -3.03 4.97 -0.59
C LEU A 107 -1.57 5.42 -0.81
N PRO A 108 -1.19 6.69 -0.55
CA PRO A 108 0.21 7.11 -0.62
C PRO A 108 1.15 6.32 0.29
N LEU A 109 0.69 5.90 1.46
CA LEU A 109 1.49 5.11 2.40
C LEU A 109 1.70 3.67 1.93
N VAL A 110 0.73 3.11 1.21
CA VAL A 110 0.84 1.77 0.60
C VAL A 110 2.00 1.70 -0.38
N GLY A 111 2.17 2.73 -1.22
CA GLY A 111 3.29 2.83 -2.15
C GLY A 111 4.65 2.78 -1.45
N MET A 112 4.83 3.58 -0.40
CA MET A 112 6.05 3.59 0.41
C MET A 112 6.33 2.23 1.06
N GLN A 113 5.32 1.59 1.63
CA GLN A 113 5.46 0.29 2.28
C GLN A 113 5.84 -0.81 1.28
N MET A 114 5.21 -0.82 0.10
CA MET A 114 5.52 -1.80 -0.95
C MET A 114 6.97 -1.67 -1.44
N VAL A 115 7.43 -0.46 -1.71
CA VAL A 115 8.81 -0.21 -2.11
C VAL A 115 9.79 -0.65 -1.03
N THR A 116 9.48 -0.34 0.24
CA THR A 116 10.34 -0.74 1.36
C THR A 116 10.47 -2.25 1.51
N SER A 117 9.37 -2.98 1.40
CA SER A 117 9.37 -4.45 1.46
C SER A 117 10.17 -5.07 0.32
N ASN A 118 9.94 -4.61 -0.92
CA ASN A 118 10.68 -5.06 -2.11
C ASN A 118 12.17 -4.70 -2.05
N TYR A 119 12.51 -3.52 -1.50
CA TYR A 119 13.91 -3.14 -1.28
C TYR A 119 14.63 -4.12 -0.36
N PHE A 120 14.04 -4.49 0.78
CA PHE A 120 14.66 -5.49 1.67
C PHE A 120 14.80 -6.85 1.00
N GLN A 121 13.85 -7.23 0.16
CA GLN A 121 13.93 -8.45 -0.63
C GLN A 121 15.09 -8.41 -1.63
N SER A 122 15.28 -7.30 -2.34
CA SER A 122 16.30 -7.13 -3.38
C SER A 122 17.73 -7.17 -2.83
N ILE A 123 17.94 -6.72 -1.59
CA ILE A 123 19.26 -6.75 -0.92
C ILE A 123 19.48 -8.04 -0.08
N GLY A 124 18.67 -9.08 -0.30
CA GLY A 124 18.82 -10.37 0.37
C GLY A 124 18.38 -10.40 1.84
N LYS A 125 17.73 -9.35 2.35
CA LYS A 125 17.21 -9.30 3.71
C LYS A 125 15.77 -9.83 3.78
N ALA A 126 15.57 -11.05 3.31
CA ALA A 126 14.27 -11.69 3.20
C ALA A 126 13.47 -11.71 4.49
N SER A 127 14.12 -11.94 5.64
CA SER A 127 13.46 -11.94 6.95
C SER A 127 12.76 -10.59 7.26
N LYS A 128 13.39 -9.46 6.90
CA LYS A 128 12.77 -8.14 7.08
C LYS A 128 11.62 -7.90 6.10
N ALA A 129 11.75 -8.35 4.85
CA ALA A 129 10.70 -8.27 3.85
C ALA A 129 9.48 -9.09 4.26
N ILE A 130 9.69 -10.34 4.69
CA ILE A 130 8.63 -11.23 5.19
C ILE A 130 7.98 -10.62 6.42
N PHE A 131 8.76 -10.13 7.38
CA PHE A 131 8.23 -9.47 8.58
C PHE A 131 7.32 -8.31 8.23
N LEU A 132 7.73 -7.41 7.32
CA LEU A 132 6.91 -6.27 6.88
C LEU A 132 5.61 -6.72 6.20
N SER A 133 5.67 -7.75 5.35
CA SER A 133 4.48 -8.28 4.68
C SER A 133 3.51 -8.94 5.66
N LEU A 134 4.03 -9.76 6.59
CA LEU A 134 3.21 -10.42 7.61
C LEU A 134 2.64 -9.42 8.63
N THR A 135 3.41 -8.41 9.00
CA THR A 135 2.96 -7.35 9.91
C THR A 135 1.74 -6.64 9.35
N ARG A 136 1.74 -6.31 8.06
CA ARG A 136 0.60 -5.69 7.41
C ARG A 136 -0.63 -6.59 7.40
N GLN A 137 -0.48 -7.85 6.94
CA GLN A 137 -1.62 -8.74 6.69
C GLN A 137 -2.11 -9.47 7.92
N LEU A 138 -1.20 -10.02 8.74
CA LEU A 138 -1.58 -10.85 9.88
C LEU A 138 -1.64 -10.08 11.20
N ILE A 139 -0.67 -9.18 11.45
CA ILE A 139 -0.58 -8.51 12.75
C ILE A 139 -1.57 -7.34 12.83
N PHE A 140 -1.79 -6.61 11.73
CA PHE A 140 -2.68 -5.45 11.74
C PHE A 140 -4.00 -5.69 11.03
N LEU A 141 -4.00 -6.12 9.77
CA LEU A 141 -5.23 -6.23 9.01
C LEU A 141 -6.20 -7.23 9.63
N LEU A 142 -5.73 -8.40 10.06
CA LEU A 142 -6.60 -9.46 10.57
C LEU A 142 -7.25 -9.08 11.91
N PRO A 143 -6.56 -8.53 12.93
CA PRO A 143 -7.20 -8.04 14.15
C PRO A 143 -8.15 -6.86 13.89
N PHE A 144 -7.75 -5.89 13.05
CA PHE A 144 -8.65 -4.77 12.74
C PHE A 144 -9.91 -5.24 12.03
N LEU A 145 -9.80 -6.21 11.14
CA LEU A 145 -10.93 -6.76 10.40
C LEU A 145 -11.88 -7.60 11.27
N LEU A 146 -11.39 -8.11 12.41
CA LEU A 146 -12.22 -8.81 13.40
C LEU A 146 -12.85 -7.87 14.42
N ILE A 147 -12.15 -6.78 14.77
CA ILE A 147 -12.56 -5.88 15.86
C ILE A 147 -13.42 -4.73 15.36
N LEU A 148 -12.97 -3.99 14.31
CA LEU A 148 -13.64 -2.79 13.84
C LEU A 148 -15.07 -3.01 13.33
N PRO A 149 -15.40 -4.09 12.63
CA PRO A 149 -16.78 -4.31 12.17
C PRO A 149 -17.78 -4.46 13.30
N ASN A 150 -17.35 -4.97 14.47
CA ASN A 150 -18.22 -5.11 15.63
C ASN A 150 -18.65 -3.75 16.23
N PHE A 151 -17.85 -2.69 16.02
CA PHE A 151 -18.15 -1.34 16.53
C PHE A 151 -18.72 -0.42 15.46
N LEU A 152 -18.28 -0.56 14.20
CA LEU A 152 -18.56 0.38 13.11
C LEU A 152 -19.31 -0.25 11.92
N GLY A 153 -19.73 -1.53 12.03
CA GLY A 153 -20.41 -2.24 10.96
C GLY A 153 -19.62 -2.28 9.65
N VAL A 154 -20.28 -2.01 8.53
CA VAL A 154 -19.65 -2.01 7.19
C VAL A 154 -18.49 -1.04 7.11
N SER A 155 -18.62 0.15 7.70
CA SER A 155 -17.54 1.16 7.72
C SER A 155 -16.29 0.66 8.44
N GLY A 156 -16.44 -0.21 9.45
CA GLY A 156 -15.33 -0.85 10.15
C GLY A 156 -14.51 -1.77 9.24
N VAL A 157 -15.17 -2.50 8.32
CA VAL A 157 -14.46 -3.32 7.32
C VAL A 157 -13.62 -2.45 6.39
N TRP A 158 -14.19 -1.32 5.91
CA TRP A 158 -13.50 -0.39 5.03
C TRP A 158 -12.31 0.30 5.71
N LEU A 159 -12.45 0.67 6.99
CA LEU A 159 -11.41 1.34 7.77
C LEU A 159 -10.29 0.41 8.23
N SER A 160 -10.54 -0.91 8.31
CA SER A 160 -9.51 -1.88 8.73
C SER A 160 -8.28 -1.86 7.84
N MET A 161 -8.45 -1.69 6.52
CA MET A 161 -7.33 -1.60 5.57
C MET A 161 -6.47 -0.34 5.79
N PRO A 162 -7.03 0.88 5.79
CA PRO A 162 -6.28 2.11 6.04
C PRO A 162 -5.51 2.11 7.36
N PHE A 163 -6.12 1.65 8.45
CA PHE A 163 -5.44 1.58 9.74
C PHE A 163 -4.28 0.58 9.75
N SER A 164 -4.47 -0.57 9.10
CA SER A 164 -3.40 -1.55 8.91
C SER A 164 -2.23 -0.97 8.09
N ASP A 165 -2.54 -0.23 7.03
CA ASP A 165 -1.53 0.40 6.16
C ASP A 165 -0.75 1.50 6.90
N LEU A 166 -1.43 2.30 7.73
CA LEU A 166 -0.79 3.32 8.56
C LEU A 166 0.22 2.68 9.54
N ALA A 167 -0.22 1.67 10.30
CA ALA A 167 0.62 0.99 11.27
C ALA A 167 1.82 0.28 10.61
N ALA A 168 1.57 -0.40 9.49
CA ALA A 168 2.62 -1.07 8.72
C ALA A 168 3.62 -0.07 8.11
N CYS A 169 3.15 1.10 7.66
CA CYS A 169 4.00 2.16 7.12
C CYS A 169 4.93 2.76 8.18
N MET A 170 4.47 2.95 9.41
CA MET A 170 5.31 3.43 10.51
C MET A 170 6.46 2.45 10.79
N ILE A 171 6.17 1.14 10.82
CA ILE A 171 7.21 0.11 11.00
C ILE A 171 8.16 0.06 9.81
N ALA A 172 7.63 0.08 8.59
CA ALA A 172 8.44 0.10 7.38
C ALA A 172 9.37 1.31 7.33
N GLY A 173 8.86 2.50 7.65
CA GLY A 173 9.62 3.75 7.70
C GLY A 173 10.75 3.72 8.73
N THR A 174 10.50 3.20 9.93
CA THR A 174 11.52 3.08 10.97
C THR A 174 12.62 2.09 10.59
N LEU A 175 12.28 0.95 10.03
CA LEU A 175 13.25 -0.04 9.56
C LEU A 175 14.07 0.50 8.38
N LEU A 176 13.42 1.17 7.44
CA LEU A 176 14.09 1.78 6.30
C LEU A 176 15.04 2.88 6.73
N TYR A 177 14.62 3.77 7.64
CA TYR A 177 15.47 4.84 8.17
C TYR A 177 16.74 4.31 8.84
N LYS A 178 16.59 3.28 9.69
CA LYS A 178 17.73 2.62 10.34
C LYS A 178 18.70 2.02 9.32
N GLU A 179 18.17 1.39 8.29
CA GLU A 179 18.98 0.77 7.24
C GLU A 179 19.71 1.82 6.39
N MET A 180 19.02 2.88 5.98
CA MET A 180 19.62 3.97 5.21
C MET A 180 20.70 4.69 5.99
N LYS A 181 20.50 4.94 7.29
CA LYS A 181 21.51 5.53 8.17
C LYS A 181 22.78 4.68 8.23
N LYS A 182 22.61 3.34 8.31
CA LYS A 182 23.73 2.40 8.30
C LYS A 182 24.55 2.47 7.01
N TYR A 183 23.89 2.47 5.84
CA TYR A 183 24.61 2.52 4.56
C TYR A 183 25.19 3.89 4.24
N ARG A 184 24.57 4.97 4.74
CA ARG A 184 25.14 6.31 4.62
C ARG A 184 26.46 6.46 5.38
N SER A 185 26.59 5.81 6.56
CA SER A 185 27.87 5.81 7.30
C SER A 185 28.96 5.01 6.58
N TYR A 186 28.60 3.94 5.88
CA TYR A 186 29.57 3.17 5.08
C TYR A 186 29.99 3.89 3.79
N GLY A 187 29.11 4.69 3.18
CA GLY A 187 29.43 5.46 1.97
C GLY A 187 30.24 6.71 2.21
N ASN A 188 30.25 7.25 3.42
CA ASN A 188 31.06 8.42 3.78
C ASN A 188 32.46 8.05 4.34
N GLY A 189 32.73 6.78 4.50
CA GLY A 189 34.02 6.25 5.02
C GLY A 189 34.93 5.66 3.92
N GLN A 190 34.51 5.76 2.65
CA GLN A 190 35.34 5.46 1.47
C GLN A 190 35.63 6.75 0.70
#